data_1430ff9110065f6b9b8129319a4a5f22
#
_entry.id   1430ff9110065f6b9b8129319a4a5f22
#
_cell.length_a   1.000
_cell.length_b   1.000
_cell.length_c   1.000
_cell.angle_alpha   90.00
_cell.angle_beta   90.00
_cell.angle_gamma   90.00
#
_symmetry.space_group_name_H-M   'P 1'
#
loop_
_entity.id
_entity.type
_entity.pdbx_description
1 polymer ?
#
loop_
_entity_poly.entity_id
_entity_poly.type
_entity_poly.pdbx_seq_one_letter_code
_entity_poly.pdbx_strand_id
1 'polypeptide(L)'
;MNVERAVGDYTNFRIPGLVVTDKGTLLRYCECRRSQGDWADIDIKICRSTDEGKTWNIVLWVKDEGNTLNNPVMFVNGETLVFLYCRNYKEIWKCVSDDDGQTFGKVERVDFESSVNFFYNMVAVGPGHGIVHNGRLLVPVWFANNKENEKSPRPSFISTIYSDDGGERWKIGEIIFQDKLKNPSECALAITAENEVLISIRHEGEIKKRGLAKSIDGISAWKNLHFEDNLSDPVCMGSMTHRDGWIYHSNCDSSDGRKNLTVKISDNCFNTYKNIYVSDIGGYSDIAIWEDKLFVLYEKTVLNEIKENQIKPLDWFKPFELFFDVITVSD
;
A
#
# COMPACT_ATOMS: atom_id res chain seq x y z
N MET A 1 7.55 11.07 -13.95
CA MET A 1 8.81 11.74 -13.47
C MET A 1 9.53 10.79 -12.50
N ASN A 2 10.86 10.64 -12.56
CA ASN A 2 11.60 9.89 -11.53
C ASN A 2 11.78 10.79 -10.28
N VAL A 3 11.27 10.35 -9.14
CA VAL A 3 11.27 11.11 -7.89
C VAL A 3 12.21 10.55 -6.82
N GLU A 4 12.65 9.28 -6.96
CA GLU A 4 13.64 8.67 -6.08
C GLU A 4 14.62 7.81 -6.86
N ARG A 5 15.91 8.08 -6.66
CA ARG A 5 17.03 7.37 -7.29
C ARG A 5 18.03 6.94 -6.24
N ALA A 6 18.81 5.93 -6.57
CA ALA A 6 19.94 5.52 -5.75
C ALA A 6 20.82 6.72 -5.37
N VAL A 7 21.05 6.93 -4.07
CA VAL A 7 21.83 8.02 -3.51
C VAL A 7 22.53 7.61 -2.21
N GLY A 8 23.84 7.86 -2.13
CA GLY A 8 24.63 7.45 -0.99
C GLY A 8 24.56 5.93 -0.77
N ASP A 9 24.27 5.52 0.46
CA ASP A 9 24.18 4.11 0.82
C ASP A 9 22.85 3.46 0.43
N TYR A 10 21.85 4.24 0.00
CA TYR A 10 20.55 3.72 -0.42
C TYR A 10 20.58 3.33 -1.90
N THR A 11 20.44 2.05 -2.15
CA THR A 11 20.52 1.48 -3.49
C THR A 11 19.15 1.15 -4.08
N ASN A 12 18.10 1.08 -3.24
CA ASN A 12 16.74 0.75 -3.66
C ASN A 12 15.73 1.61 -2.91
N PHE A 13 14.72 2.09 -3.66
CA PHE A 13 13.56 2.78 -3.12
C PHE A 13 12.34 1.96 -3.47
N ARG A 14 11.65 1.45 -2.44
CA ARG A 14 10.56 0.52 -2.60
C ARG A 14 9.38 0.86 -1.72
N ILE A 15 8.29 0.13 -1.94
CA ILE A 15 7.07 0.19 -1.12
C ILE A 15 6.53 1.63 -1.08
N PRO A 16 6.09 2.13 -2.24
CA PRO A 16 5.55 3.48 -2.35
C PRO A 16 4.26 3.62 -1.55
N GLY A 17 4.09 4.77 -0.91
CA GLY A 17 2.85 5.23 -0.34
C GLY A 17 2.59 6.69 -0.70
N LEU A 18 1.34 7.03 -0.96
CA LEU A 18 0.90 8.34 -1.44
C LEU A 18 -0.46 8.70 -0.85
N VAL A 19 -0.55 9.89 -0.27
CA VAL A 19 -1.83 10.47 0.14
C VAL A 19 -1.91 11.93 -0.31
N VAL A 20 -3.13 12.44 -0.39
CA VAL A 20 -3.43 13.85 -0.61
C VAL A 20 -4.34 14.34 0.52
N THR A 21 -4.01 15.49 1.09
CA THR A 21 -4.83 16.12 2.14
C THR A 21 -5.99 16.93 1.54
N ASP A 22 -6.94 17.32 2.37
CA ASP A 22 -8.06 18.19 1.97
C ASP A 22 -7.60 19.59 1.46
N LYS A 23 -6.34 19.94 1.68
CA LYS A 23 -5.71 21.16 1.17
C LYS A 23 -4.99 20.96 -0.16
N GLY A 24 -5.02 19.75 -0.74
CA GLY A 24 -4.29 19.38 -1.95
C GLY A 24 -2.79 19.13 -1.73
N THR A 25 -2.35 19.04 -0.47
CA THR A 25 -0.96 18.69 -0.15
C THR A 25 -0.73 17.22 -0.38
N LEU A 26 0.30 16.90 -1.14
CA LEU A 26 0.73 15.51 -1.37
C LEU A 26 1.80 15.11 -0.35
N LEU A 27 1.64 13.95 0.25
CA LEU A 27 2.67 13.26 1.02
C LEU A 27 3.01 11.96 0.31
N ARG A 28 4.26 11.77 -0.08
CA ARG A 28 4.79 10.49 -0.55
C ARG A 28 5.80 9.93 0.44
N TYR A 29 5.83 8.64 0.57
CA TYR A 29 6.74 7.93 1.47
C TYR A 29 7.17 6.61 0.86
N CYS A 30 8.31 6.11 1.34
CA CYS A 30 8.86 4.86 0.84
C CYS A 30 9.89 4.27 1.79
N GLU A 31 10.20 3.00 1.58
CA GLU A 31 11.37 2.35 2.12
C GLU A 31 12.63 2.77 1.35
N CYS A 32 13.66 3.16 2.10
CA CYS A 32 14.99 3.48 1.60
C CYS A 32 15.92 2.35 2.02
N ARG A 33 16.25 1.45 1.10
CA ARG A 33 16.95 0.19 1.36
C ARG A 33 18.44 0.28 1.01
N ARG A 34 19.29 -0.20 1.90
CA ARG A 34 20.73 -0.34 1.65
C ARG A 34 21.07 -1.57 0.82
N SER A 35 20.15 -2.54 0.76
CA SER A 35 20.22 -3.70 -0.16
C SER A 35 18.81 -4.12 -0.60
N GLN A 36 18.71 -5.10 -1.51
CA GLN A 36 17.41 -5.47 -2.09
C GLN A 36 16.49 -6.29 -1.18
N GLY A 37 17.03 -6.94 -0.14
CA GLY A 37 16.27 -7.86 0.70
C GLY A 37 15.18 -7.19 1.52
N ASP A 38 14.09 -7.90 1.79
CA ASP A 38 13.01 -7.43 2.68
C ASP A 38 13.43 -7.36 4.15
N TRP A 39 14.57 -7.96 4.49
CA TRP A 39 15.21 -7.93 5.82
C TRP A 39 16.50 -7.11 5.82
N ALA A 40 16.67 -6.24 4.84
CA ALA A 40 17.78 -5.31 4.80
C ALA A 40 17.71 -4.29 5.94
N ASP A 41 18.79 -3.55 6.14
CA ASP A 41 18.77 -2.30 6.88
C ASP A 41 18.00 -1.27 6.05
N ILE A 42 16.82 -0.90 6.53
CA ILE A 42 15.83 -0.10 5.81
C ILE A 42 15.41 1.07 6.69
N ASP A 43 15.50 2.27 6.14
CA ASP A 43 14.92 3.48 6.70
C ASP A 43 13.65 3.88 5.93
N ILE A 44 12.85 4.77 6.49
CA ILE A 44 11.67 5.31 5.82
C ILE A 44 11.80 6.82 5.67
N LYS A 45 11.40 7.32 4.51
CA LYS A 45 11.40 8.75 4.19
C LYS A 45 10.00 9.22 3.81
N ILE A 46 9.61 10.40 4.33
CA ILE A 46 8.39 11.11 3.93
C ILE A 46 8.78 12.42 3.26
N CYS A 47 8.20 12.67 2.10
CA CYS A 47 8.35 13.93 1.36
C CYS A 47 6.99 14.58 1.15
N ARG A 48 6.96 15.92 1.22
CA ARG A 48 5.78 16.77 1.08
C ARG A 48 5.88 17.64 -0.16
N SER A 49 4.76 17.84 -0.86
CA SER A 49 4.61 18.75 -1.99
C SER A 49 3.31 19.54 -1.86
N THR A 50 3.35 20.83 -2.18
CA THR A 50 2.17 21.72 -2.25
C THR A 50 1.95 22.29 -3.66
N ASP A 51 2.60 21.72 -4.65
CA ASP A 51 2.58 22.16 -6.05
C ASP A 51 2.31 20.97 -7.01
N GLU A 52 1.45 20.03 -6.57
CA GLU A 52 1.03 18.86 -7.36
C GLU A 52 2.20 17.93 -7.72
N GLY A 53 3.20 17.85 -6.84
CA GLY A 53 4.35 16.97 -7.04
C GLY A 53 5.43 17.50 -7.97
N LYS A 54 5.39 18.78 -8.34
CA LYS A 54 6.47 19.41 -9.12
C LYS A 54 7.75 19.54 -8.31
N THR A 55 7.62 19.90 -7.02
CA THR A 55 8.73 19.93 -6.07
C THR A 55 8.40 19.14 -4.80
N TRP A 56 9.43 18.57 -4.18
CA TRP A 56 9.30 17.74 -2.99
C TRP A 56 10.32 18.10 -1.93
N ASN A 57 9.86 18.32 -0.70
CA ASN A 57 10.70 18.56 0.46
C ASN A 57 10.62 17.36 1.42
N ILE A 58 11.76 16.90 1.92
CA ILE A 58 11.79 15.87 2.95
C ILE A 58 11.31 16.48 4.26
N VAL A 59 10.27 15.90 4.87
CA VAL A 59 9.70 16.37 6.14
C VAL A 59 9.97 15.40 7.29
N LEU A 60 10.24 14.11 6.99
CA LEU A 60 10.60 13.12 8.00
C LEU A 60 11.57 12.08 7.45
N TRP A 61 12.58 11.74 8.25
CA TRP A 61 13.37 10.51 8.15
C TRP A 61 13.14 9.68 9.41
N VAL A 62 12.63 8.48 9.27
CA VAL A 62 12.63 7.48 10.34
C VAL A 62 13.81 6.56 10.11
N LYS A 63 14.78 6.60 11.01
CA LYS A 63 16.03 5.82 10.93
C LYS A 63 16.20 4.97 12.18
N ASP A 64 16.60 3.72 11.98
CA ASP A 64 16.90 2.78 13.06
C ASP A 64 17.96 1.78 12.59
N GLU A 65 19.22 2.18 12.74
CA GLU A 65 20.38 1.47 12.20
C GLU A 65 20.40 -0.02 12.57
N GLY A 66 20.61 -0.87 11.58
CA GLY A 66 20.63 -2.32 11.72
C GLY A 66 19.25 -2.98 11.83
N ASN A 67 18.17 -2.20 11.74
CA ASN A 67 16.81 -2.71 11.75
C ASN A 67 16.13 -2.55 10.38
N THR A 68 15.06 -3.31 10.20
CA THR A 68 14.20 -3.21 9.03
C THR A 68 12.97 -2.41 9.38
N LEU A 69 12.87 -1.17 8.86
CA LEU A 69 11.64 -0.39 8.92
C LEU A 69 10.86 -0.61 7.62
N ASN A 70 9.65 -1.13 7.71
CA ASN A 70 8.96 -1.63 6.54
C ASN A 70 7.45 -1.32 6.54
N ASN A 71 6.85 -1.45 5.37
CA ASN A 71 5.40 -1.30 5.15
C ASN A 71 4.83 0.02 5.69
N PRO A 72 5.31 1.18 5.22
CA PRO A 72 4.75 2.47 5.63
C PRO A 72 3.31 2.63 5.13
N VAL A 73 2.47 3.24 5.97
CA VAL A 73 1.05 3.56 5.70
C VAL A 73 0.71 4.91 6.28
N MET A 74 -0.08 5.72 5.58
CA MET A 74 -0.59 6.99 6.09
C MET A 74 -2.11 7.06 5.95
N PHE A 75 -2.74 7.71 6.92
CA PHE A 75 -4.15 8.12 6.88
C PHE A 75 -4.24 9.62 6.80
N VAL A 76 -5.23 10.10 6.08
CA VAL A 76 -5.71 11.48 6.15
C VAL A 76 -7.02 11.47 6.93
N ASN A 77 -7.03 12.06 8.11
CA ASN A 77 -8.20 12.15 8.99
C ASN A 77 -8.50 13.63 9.28
N GLY A 78 -9.16 14.30 8.33
CA GLY A 78 -9.32 15.75 8.35
C GLY A 78 -7.96 16.44 8.27
N GLU A 79 -7.63 17.27 9.27
CA GLU A 79 -6.34 17.98 9.32
C GLU A 79 -5.20 17.13 9.89
N THR A 80 -5.51 16.01 10.56
CA THR A 80 -4.53 15.11 11.19
C THR A 80 -4.07 14.03 10.22
N LEU A 81 -2.76 13.82 10.12
CA LEU A 81 -2.16 12.70 9.42
C LEU A 81 -1.64 11.68 10.43
N VAL A 82 -2.08 10.44 10.32
CA VAL A 82 -1.58 9.34 11.15
C VAL A 82 -0.70 8.45 10.30
N PHE A 83 0.58 8.36 10.65
CA PHE A 83 1.56 7.56 9.93
C PHE A 83 1.92 6.31 10.73
N LEU A 84 1.81 5.14 10.10
CA LEU A 84 2.19 3.83 10.64
C LEU A 84 3.32 3.22 9.84
N TYR A 85 4.16 2.44 10.51
CA TYR A 85 5.13 1.56 9.85
C TYR A 85 5.45 0.36 10.73
N CYS A 86 6.00 -0.69 10.16
CA CYS A 86 6.44 -1.86 10.90
C CYS A 86 7.94 -1.80 11.18
N ARG A 87 8.37 -2.40 12.29
CA ARG A 87 9.76 -2.62 12.66
C ARG A 87 10.03 -4.11 12.76
N ASN A 88 10.96 -4.60 11.94
CA ASN A 88 11.38 -6.00 11.91
C ASN A 88 10.21 -7.00 11.73
N TYR A 89 9.13 -6.58 11.06
CA TYR A 89 7.89 -7.38 10.93
C TYR A 89 7.33 -7.90 12.26
N LYS A 90 7.63 -7.26 13.38
CA LYS A 90 7.21 -7.68 14.74
C LYS A 90 6.41 -6.63 15.47
N GLU A 91 6.68 -5.37 15.20
CA GLU A 91 6.10 -4.23 15.89
C GLU A 91 5.50 -3.26 14.88
N ILE A 92 4.43 -2.59 15.26
CA ILE A 92 3.87 -1.46 14.52
C ILE A 92 4.15 -0.20 15.32
N TRP A 93 4.60 0.84 14.65
CA TRP A 93 4.92 2.14 15.22
C TRP A 93 4.11 3.22 14.55
N LYS A 94 3.79 4.30 15.27
CA LYS A 94 3.04 5.45 14.77
C LYS A 94 3.73 6.78 15.07
N CYS A 95 3.45 7.78 14.25
CA CYS A 95 3.58 9.20 14.58
C CYS A 95 2.46 9.99 13.89
N VAL A 96 2.22 11.21 14.37
CA VAL A 96 1.10 12.04 13.95
C VAL A 96 1.60 13.40 13.50
N SER A 97 0.94 13.99 12.53
CA SER A 97 1.10 15.38 12.11
C SER A 97 -0.23 16.10 12.19
N ASP A 98 -0.25 17.27 12.82
CA ASP A 98 -1.43 18.15 12.94
C ASP A 98 -1.24 19.48 12.17
N ASP A 99 -0.25 19.55 11.30
CA ASP A 99 0.15 20.73 10.55
C ASP A 99 0.26 20.48 9.04
N ASP A 100 -0.63 19.62 8.50
CA ASP A 100 -0.69 19.27 7.09
C ASP A 100 0.61 18.61 6.59
N GLY A 101 1.25 17.82 7.46
CA GLY A 101 2.45 17.05 7.13
C GLY A 101 3.74 17.87 7.08
N GLN A 102 3.78 19.06 7.66
CA GLN A 102 5.01 19.86 7.75
C GLN A 102 5.96 19.29 8.79
N THR A 103 5.41 18.86 9.93
CA THR A 103 6.16 18.19 11.00
C THR A 103 5.42 16.96 11.51
N PHE A 104 6.15 16.02 12.09
CA PHE A 104 5.59 14.83 12.71
C PHE A 104 6.03 14.78 14.19
N GLY A 105 5.09 14.42 15.04
CA GLY A 105 5.29 14.29 16.47
C GLY A 105 6.14 13.08 16.85
N LYS A 106 6.12 12.76 18.14
CA LYS A 106 6.88 11.63 18.70
C LYS A 106 6.46 10.30 18.08
N VAL A 107 7.44 9.45 17.82
CA VAL A 107 7.22 8.07 17.40
C VAL A 107 6.87 7.21 18.61
N GLU A 108 5.77 6.45 18.53
CA GLU A 108 5.26 5.59 19.59
C GLU A 108 4.91 4.21 19.07
N ARG A 109 5.09 3.19 19.90
CA ARG A 109 4.68 1.83 19.54
C ARG A 109 3.16 1.69 19.66
N VAL A 110 2.58 1.00 18.68
CA VAL A 110 1.17 0.61 18.69
C VAL A 110 1.03 -0.70 19.45
N ASP A 111 0.29 -0.67 20.56
CA ASP A 111 -0.12 -1.86 21.27
C ASP A 111 -1.59 -2.16 20.96
N PHE A 112 -1.89 -3.39 20.60
CA PHE A 112 -3.27 -3.77 20.31
C PHE A 112 -4.07 -4.00 21.59
N GLU A 113 -5.24 -3.36 21.68
CA GLU A 113 -6.25 -3.72 22.65
C GLU A 113 -6.92 -5.02 22.17
N SER A 114 -6.53 -6.13 22.63
CA SER A 114 -7.27 -7.38 22.75
C SER A 114 -6.42 -8.61 22.58
N SER A 115 -6.87 -9.65 23.22
CA SER A 115 -6.45 -11.01 23.01
C SER A 115 -6.68 -11.46 21.57
N VAL A 116 -5.65 -11.33 20.73
CA VAL A 116 -5.67 -12.07 19.48
C VAL A 116 -5.52 -13.55 19.83
N ASN A 117 -6.58 -14.31 19.63
CA ASN A 117 -6.59 -15.76 19.94
C ASN A 117 -5.86 -16.61 18.89
N PHE A 118 -4.81 -16.05 18.26
CA PHE A 118 -3.99 -16.77 17.31
C PHE A 118 -2.51 -16.43 17.47
N PHE A 119 -1.66 -17.39 17.18
CA PHE A 119 -0.22 -17.18 17.15
C PHE A 119 0.19 -16.55 15.84
N TYR A 120 1.04 -15.54 15.89
CA TYR A 120 1.77 -15.01 14.75
C TYR A 120 3.21 -14.66 15.15
N ASN A 121 4.11 -14.74 14.20
CA ASN A 121 5.52 -14.36 14.34
C ASN A 121 5.91 -13.19 13.44
N MET A 122 5.07 -12.83 12.50
CA MET A 122 5.22 -11.63 11.67
C MET A 122 3.90 -10.88 11.57
N VAL A 123 4.01 -9.56 11.51
CA VAL A 123 2.90 -8.64 11.24
C VAL A 123 3.37 -7.54 10.31
N ALA A 124 2.54 -7.18 9.32
CA ALA A 124 2.78 -6.00 8.52
C ALA A 124 1.46 -5.34 8.08
N VAL A 125 1.43 -4.02 8.15
CA VAL A 125 0.32 -3.19 7.70
C VAL A 125 0.42 -2.94 6.19
N GLY A 126 -0.67 -2.67 5.51
CA GLY A 126 -0.77 -2.28 4.12
C GLY A 126 0.06 -3.14 3.16
N PRO A 127 1.07 -2.57 2.46
CA PRO A 127 1.50 -1.15 2.46
C PRO A 127 0.59 -0.23 1.62
N GLY A 128 1.01 1.02 1.43
CA GLY A 128 0.26 2.05 0.72
C GLY A 128 -0.42 2.99 1.72
N HIS A 129 -1.72 3.20 1.60
CA HIS A 129 -2.46 4.08 2.50
C HIS A 129 -3.61 3.35 3.20
N GLY A 130 -4.07 3.90 4.32
CA GLY A 130 -5.29 3.51 5.00
C GLY A 130 -6.47 4.41 4.61
N ILE A 131 -7.67 4.03 5.02
CA ILE A 131 -8.90 4.81 4.79
C ILE A 131 -9.54 5.25 6.10
N VAL A 132 -10.39 6.26 6.03
CA VAL A 132 -11.26 6.67 7.12
C VAL A 132 -12.71 6.37 6.72
N HIS A 133 -13.33 5.44 7.42
CA HIS A 133 -14.71 5.04 7.17
C HIS A 133 -15.58 5.33 8.39
N ASN A 134 -16.53 6.24 8.25
CA ASN A 134 -17.42 6.67 9.34
C ASN A 134 -16.68 7.10 10.62
N GLY A 135 -15.55 7.82 10.47
CA GLY A 135 -14.69 8.26 11.56
C GLY A 135 -13.72 7.21 12.09
N ARG A 136 -13.78 5.96 11.59
CA ARG A 136 -12.87 4.87 11.92
C ARG A 136 -11.66 4.86 10.98
N LEU A 137 -10.46 4.84 11.54
CA LEU A 137 -9.24 4.55 10.78
C LEU A 137 -9.17 3.05 10.49
N LEU A 138 -8.95 2.67 9.24
CA LEU A 138 -8.88 1.28 8.79
C LEU A 138 -7.65 1.08 7.89
N VAL A 139 -6.87 0.04 8.17
CA VAL A 139 -5.80 -0.41 7.28
C VAL A 139 -5.76 -1.93 7.21
N PRO A 140 -5.49 -2.53 6.05
CA PRO A 140 -5.26 -3.97 5.96
C PRO A 140 -4.01 -4.35 6.73
N VAL A 141 -4.02 -5.55 7.27
CA VAL A 141 -2.88 -6.15 7.96
C VAL A 141 -2.74 -7.60 7.53
N TRP A 142 -1.53 -8.06 7.35
CA TRP A 142 -1.26 -9.48 7.19
C TRP A 142 -0.34 -9.98 8.31
N PHE A 143 -0.53 -11.25 8.63
CA PHE A 143 0.22 -11.97 9.65
C PHE A 143 0.81 -13.23 9.04
N ALA A 144 1.98 -13.64 9.52
CA ALA A 144 2.49 -14.99 9.27
C ALA A 144 2.66 -15.75 10.58
N ASN A 145 2.52 -17.07 10.52
CA ASN A 145 2.57 -17.94 11.70
C ASN A 145 3.49 -19.16 11.53
N ASN A 146 4.60 -18.97 10.83
CA ASN A 146 5.59 -20.02 10.63
C ASN A 146 6.37 -20.29 11.93
N LYS A 147 6.16 -21.46 12.52
CA LYS A 147 6.81 -21.86 13.78
C LYS A 147 8.26 -22.32 13.62
N GLU A 148 8.65 -22.72 12.40
CA GLU A 148 9.96 -23.26 12.09
C GLU A 148 10.94 -22.19 11.60
N ASN A 149 10.42 -21.14 10.97
CA ASN A 149 11.21 -20.03 10.44
C ASN A 149 10.52 -18.69 10.68
N GLU A 150 10.95 -17.97 11.70
CA GLU A 150 10.39 -16.67 12.09
C GLU A 150 10.49 -15.58 11.00
N LYS A 151 11.38 -15.74 10.03
CA LYS A 151 11.53 -14.81 8.90
C LYS A 151 10.75 -15.24 7.66
N SER A 152 10.02 -16.35 7.71
CA SER A 152 9.17 -16.79 6.61
C SER A 152 7.83 -16.07 6.65
N PRO A 153 7.42 -15.39 5.57
CA PRO A 153 6.11 -14.74 5.48
C PRO A 153 4.98 -15.74 5.17
N ARG A 154 5.21 -17.05 5.28
CA ARG A 154 4.26 -18.11 4.94
C ARG A 154 4.27 -19.21 6.00
N PRO A 155 3.10 -19.83 6.30
CA PRO A 155 1.77 -19.43 5.82
C PRO A 155 1.32 -18.09 6.38
N SER A 156 0.46 -17.38 5.62
CA SER A 156 -0.04 -16.07 6.02
C SER A 156 -1.57 -15.99 5.96
N PHE A 157 -2.11 -15.00 6.67
CA PHE A 157 -3.52 -14.67 6.71
C PHE A 157 -3.69 -13.16 6.88
N ILE A 158 -4.86 -12.66 6.58
CA ILE A 158 -5.16 -11.22 6.54
C ILE A 158 -6.32 -10.84 7.44
N SER A 159 -6.30 -9.60 7.87
CA SER A 159 -7.37 -8.91 8.58
C SER A 159 -7.28 -7.40 8.29
N THR A 160 -8.01 -6.61 9.04
CA THR A 160 -7.81 -5.18 9.18
C THR A 160 -7.42 -4.84 10.61
N ILE A 161 -6.62 -3.79 10.80
CA ILE A 161 -6.54 -3.12 12.10
C ILE A 161 -7.27 -1.80 12.02
N TYR A 162 -7.83 -1.37 13.14
CA TYR A 162 -8.66 -0.19 13.19
C TYR A 162 -8.53 0.59 14.49
N SER A 163 -8.88 1.88 14.41
CA SER A 163 -9.01 2.78 15.55
C SER A 163 -10.30 3.59 15.42
N ASP A 164 -11.05 3.67 16.51
CA ASP A 164 -12.29 4.46 16.62
C ASP A 164 -12.06 5.81 17.33
N ASP A 165 -10.83 6.13 17.71
CA ASP A 165 -10.45 7.29 18.51
C ASP A 165 -9.26 8.08 17.93
N GLY A 166 -9.18 8.13 16.60
CA GLY A 166 -8.19 8.94 15.89
C GLY A 166 -6.76 8.36 15.92
N GLY A 167 -6.60 7.07 16.23
CA GLY A 167 -5.29 6.40 16.24
C GLY A 167 -4.68 6.25 17.63
N GLU A 168 -5.42 6.52 18.71
CA GLU A 168 -4.93 6.35 20.08
C GLU A 168 -4.88 4.87 20.44
N ARG A 169 -5.98 4.15 20.25
CA ARG A 169 -6.12 2.72 20.53
C ARG A 169 -6.40 1.94 19.27
N TRP A 170 -5.76 0.79 19.14
CA TRP A 170 -5.85 -0.04 17.95
C TRP A 170 -6.37 -1.44 18.29
N LYS A 171 -7.21 -1.96 17.40
CA LYS A 171 -7.83 -3.29 17.49
C LYS A 171 -7.64 -4.04 16.18
N ILE A 172 -7.78 -5.37 16.25
CA ILE A 172 -7.71 -6.25 15.08
C ILE A 172 -9.13 -6.73 14.76
N GLY A 173 -9.51 -6.66 13.49
CA GLY A 173 -10.77 -7.18 12.96
C GLY A 173 -10.78 -8.70 12.80
N GLU A 174 -11.83 -9.23 12.20
CA GLU A 174 -11.94 -10.66 11.89
C GLU A 174 -10.92 -11.08 10.83
N ILE A 175 -10.45 -12.33 10.92
CA ILE A 175 -9.63 -12.94 9.88
C ILE A 175 -10.47 -13.15 8.63
N ILE A 176 -9.99 -12.68 7.49
CA ILE A 176 -10.64 -12.86 6.20
C ILE A 176 -10.15 -14.19 5.63
N PHE A 177 -11.04 -15.13 5.48
CA PHE A 177 -10.71 -16.50 5.09
C PHE A 177 -11.53 -17.00 3.90
N GLN A 178 -10.84 -17.73 3.02
CA GLN A 178 -11.44 -18.56 1.98
C GLN A 178 -10.43 -19.64 1.58
N ASP A 179 -10.90 -20.87 1.32
CA ASP A 179 -10.05 -22.04 1.02
C ASP A 179 -9.09 -21.86 -0.16
N LYS A 180 -9.50 -21.11 -1.19
CA LYS A 180 -8.68 -20.84 -2.38
C LYS A 180 -7.71 -19.67 -2.21
N LEU A 181 -7.80 -18.93 -1.11
CA LEU A 181 -6.97 -17.78 -0.81
C LEU A 181 -5.66 -18.25 -0.17
N LYS A 182 -4.69 -18.61 -1.00
CA LYS A 182 -3.40 -19.14 -0.53
C LYS A 182 -2.43 -17.99 -0.20
N ASN A 183 -1.88 -18.01 1.01
CA ASN A 183 -0.90 -17.02 1.50
C ASN A 183 -1.30 -15.58 1.13
N PRO A 184 -2.49 -15.09 1.56
CA PRO A 184 -2.88 -13.71 1.32
C PRO A 184 -1.94 -12.77 2.09
N SER A 185 -1.69 -11.59 1.53
CA SER A 185 -0.74 -10.63 2.12
C SER A 185 -1.19 -9.18 1.92
N GLU A 186 -0.49 -8.44 1.12
CA GLU A 186 -0.73 -7.01 0.91
C GLU A 186 -2.08 -6.74 0.25
N CYS A 187 -2.91 -6.00 0.96
CA CYS A 187 -4.25 -5.63 0.54
C CYS A 187 -4.40 -4.12 0.45
N ALA A 188 -5.44 -3.66 -0.23
CA ALA A 188 -5.85 -2.26 -0.28
C ALA A 188 -7.35 -2.13 0.02
N LEU A 189 -7.77 -0.99 0.56
CA LEU A 189 -9.14 -0.69 0.90
C LEU A 189 -9.69 0.49 0.10
N ALA A 190 -10.98 0.46 -0.19
CA ALA A 190 -11.74 1.61 -0.69
C ALA A 190 -13.16 1.59 -0.11
N ILE A 191 -13.87 2.73 -0.20
CA ILE A 191 -15.27 2.84 0.17
C ILE A 191 -16.11 2.85 -1.10
N THR A 192 -17.12 1.99 -1.19
CA THR A 192 -18.04 1.91 -2.33
C THR A 192 -19.10 3.02 -2.29
N ALA A 193 -19.85 3.17 -3.38
CA ALA A 193 -20.98 4.11 -3.44
C ALA A 193 -22.06 3.80 -2.40
N GLU A 194 -22.19 2.52 -1.99
CA GLU A 194 -23.12 2.07 -0.94
C GLU A 194 -22.57 2.26 0.48
N ASN A 195 -21.43 2.95 0.62
CA ASN A 195 -20.75 3.14 1.90
C ASN A 195 -20.30 1.82 2.57
N GLU A 196 -19.99 0.79 1.78
CA GLU A 196 -19.34 -0.44 2.24
C GLU A 196 -17.81 -0.35 2.03
N VAL A 197 -17.04 -1.01 2.87
CA VAL A 197 -15.60 -1.17 2.68
C VAL A 197 -15.34 -2.32 1.73
N LEU A 198 -14.67 -2.04 0.61
CA LEU A 198 -14.15 -3.02 -0.33
C LEU A 198 -12.69 -3.30 -0.02
N ILE A 199 -12.28 -4.56 0.04
CA ILE A 199 -10.88 -4.99 0.13
C ILE A 199 -10.44 -5.66 -1.16
N SER A 200 -9.27 -5.27 -1.67
CA SER A 200 -8.55 -5.93 -2.76
C SER A 200 -7.37 -6.72 -2.18
N ILE A 201 -7.34 -8.02 -2.44
CA ILE A 201 -6.46 -8.98 -1.78
C ILE A 201 -5.43 -9.54 -2.76
N ARG A 202 -4.14 -9.37 -2.43
CA ARG A 202 -3.05 -10.11 -3.04
C ARG A 202 -2.98 -11.51 -2.42
N HIS A 203 -2.76 -12.55 -3.25
CA HIS A 203 -2.56 -13.91 -2.79
C HIS A 203 -1.64 -14.71 -3.73
N GLU A 204 -1.14 -15.86 -3.27
CA GLU A 204 -0.21 -16.73 -4.00
C GLU A 204 -0.88 -17.96 -4.61
N GLY A 205 -2.21 -17.98 -4.72
CA GLY A 205 -2.96 -19.06 -5.37
C GLY A 205 -2.68 -19.18 -6.87
N GLU A 206 -3.19 -20.23 -7.47
CA GLU A 206 -3.04 -20.48 -8.92
C GLU A 206 -3.82 -19.47 -9.76
N ILE A 207 -4.93 -18.96 -9.22
CA ILE A 207 -5.76 -17.94 -9.86
C ILE A 207 -5.00 -16.60 -9.83
N LYS A 208 -4.55 -16.15 -11.00
CA LYS A 208 -3.77 -14.89 -11.12
C LYS A 208 -4.68 -13.67 -11.25
N LYS A 209 -5.49 -13.44 -10.23
CA LYS A 209 -6.47 -12.34 -10.12
C LYS A 209 -6.51 -11.83 -8.69
N ARG A 210 -6.91 -10.58 -8.49
CA ARG A 210 -7.15 -10.03 -7.16
C ARG A 210 -8.38 -10.69 -6.53
N GLY A 211 -8.28 -11.03 -5.24
CA GLY A 211 -9.46 -11.34 -4.43
C GLY A 211 -10.18 -10.06 -4.05
N LEU A 212 -11.52 -10.05 -4.12
CA LEU A 212 -12.35 -8.95 -3.61
C LEU A 212 -13.33 -9.46 -2.56
N ALA A 213 -13.55 -8.66 -1.51
CA ALA A 213 -14.62 -8.88 -0.53
C ALA A 213 -15.15 -7.56 -0.03
N LYS A 214 -16.38 -7.54 0.51
CA LYS A 214 -17.02 -6.35 1.08
C LYS A 214 -17.39 -6.55 2.55
N SER A 215 -17.35 -5.46 3.31
CA SER A 215 -17.85 -5.40 4.69
C SER A 215 -18.52 -4.05 4.93
N ILE A 216 -19.59 -4.05 5.75
CA ILE A 216 -20.28 -2.81 6.11
C ILE A 216 -19.42 -1.94 7.03
N ASP A 217 -18.60 -2.55 7.87
CA ASP A 217 -17.80 -1.86 8.90
C ASP A 217 -16.30 -1.95 8.70
N GLY A 218 -15.84 -2.74 7.71
CA GLY A 218 -14.43 -2.96 7.39
C GLY A 218 -13.65 -3.81 8.40
N ILE A 219 -14.31 -4.34 9.43
CA ILE A 219 -13.66 -5.10 10.50
C ILE A 219 -14.27 -6.49 10.71
N SER A 220 -15.48 -6.73 10.22
CA SER A 220 -16.20 -7.97 10.43
C SER A 220 -17.12 -8.31 9.26
N ALA A 221 -17.73 -9.51 9.33
CA ALA A 221 -18.77 -9.97 8.41
C ALA A 221 -18.42 -9.74 6.93
N TRP A 222 -17.20 -10.04 6.54
CA TRP A 222 -16.74 -9.97 5.15
C TRP A 222 -17.53 -10.93 4.27
N LYS A 223 -18.11 -10.40 3.16
CA LYS A 223 -19.01 -11.11 2.26
C LYS A 223 -18.51 -11.10 0.83
N ASN A 224 -19.07 -12.01 0.03
CA ASN A 224 -18.87 -12.05 -1.43
C ASN A 224 -17.40 -12.15 -1.83
N LEU A 225 -16.58 -12.86 -1.04
CA LEU A 225 -15.18 -13.07 -1.42
C LEU A 225 -15.10 -13.89 -2.69
N HIS A 226 -14.54 -13.30 -3.74
CA HIS A 226 -14.37 -13.90 -5.06
C HIS A 226 -13.06 -13.41 -5.70
N PHE A 227 -12.62 -14.07 -6.77
CA PHE A 227 -11.51 -13.61 -7.60
C PHE A 227 -12.09 -12.81 -8.77
N GLU A 228 -11.69 -11.53 -8.86
CA GLU A 228 -12.25 -10.60 -9.83
C GLU A 228 -11.65 -10.83 -11.23
N ASP A 229 -12.51 -11.19 -12.20
CA ASP A 229 -12.10 -11.52 -13.55
C ASP A 229 -11.36 -10.38 -14.26
N ASN A 230 -11.72 -9.17 -13.94
CA ASN A 230 -11.19 -7.97 -14.55
C ASN A 230 -9.96 -7.38 -13.83
N LEU A 231 -9.45 -8.04 -12.79
CA LEU A 231 -8.25 -7.63 -12.05
C LEU A 231 -7.18 -8.71 -12.09
N SER A 232 -6.49 -8.84 -13.23
CA SER A 232 -5.32 -9.72 -13.36
C SER A 232 -4.22 -9.31 -12.37
N ASP A 233 -3.52 -10.28 -11.75
CA ASP A 233 -2.49 -10.03 -10.75
C ASP A 233 -1.34 -11.03 -10.86
N PRO A 234 -0.08 -10.57 -11.02
CA PRO A 234 1.10 -11.43 -11.08
C PRO A 234 1.66 -11.76 -9.68
N VAL A 235 0.86 -11.68 -8.63
CA VAL A 235 1.28 -11.73 -7.23
C VAL A 235 2.09 -10.48 -6.87
N CYS A 236 1.46 -9.32 -7.05
CA CYS A 236 2.05 -8.02 -6.75
C CYS A 236 1.11 -7.19 -5.86
N MET A 237 1.67 -6.26 -5.08
CA MET A 237 0.87 -5.27 -4.38
C MET A 237 0.13 -4.39 -5.40
N GLY A 238 -1.13 -4.10 -5.13
CA GLY A 238 -1.94 -3.12 -5.81
C GLY A 238 -2.55 -2.16 -4.80
N SER A 239 -2.86 -0.96 -5.23
CA SER A 239 -3.49 0.07 -4.41
C SER A 239 -4.91 0.35 -4.85
N MET A 240 -5.71 0.88 -3.94
CA MET A 240 -7.09 1.26 -4.20
C MET A 240 -7.39 2.57 -3.47
N THR A 241 -8.02 3.52 -4.17
CA THR A 241 -8.60 4.72 -3.56
C THR A 241 -10.02 4.93 -4.09
N HIS A 242 -10.76 5.86 -3.51
CA HIS A 242 -12.13 6.14 -3.90
C HIS A 242 -12.44 7.63 -3.84
N ARG A 243 -13.39 8.06 -4.67
CA ARG A 243 -13.93 9.41 -4.66
C ARG A 243 -15.31 9.42 -5.34
N ASP A 244 -16.29 10.07 -4.71
CA ASP A 244 -17.62 10.30 -5.27
C ASP A 244 -18.32 9.03 -5.80
N GLY A 245 -18.13 7.90 -5.09
CA GLY A 245 -18.67 6.59 -5.46
C GLY A 245 -17.82 5.82 -6.49
N TRP A 246 -16.80 6.45 -7.07
CA TRP A 246 -15.86 5.79 -7.95
C TRP A 246 -14.70 5.16 -7.19
N ILE A 247 -14.30 3.98 -7.64
CA ILE A 247 -13.14 3.25 -7.11
C ILE A 247 -12.05 3.26 -8.19
N TYR A 248 -10.85 3.60 -7.76
CA TYR A 248 -9.63 3.59 -8.58
C TYR A 248 -8.73 2.48 -8.05
N HIS A 249 -8.31 1.56 -8.91
CA HIS A 249 -7.44 0.45 -8.53
C HIS A 249 -6.20 0.43 -9.43
N SER A 250 -5.02 0.55 -8.85
CA SER A 250 -3.75 0.43 -9.57
C SER A 250 -3.08 -0.90 -9.29
N ASN A 251 -2.69 -1.61 -10.34
CA ASN A 251 -1.87 -2.81 -10.24
C ASN A 251 -1.20 -3.13 -11.58
N CYS A 252 -0.28 -4.08 -11.57
CA CYS A 252 0.23 -4.69 -12.78
C CYS A 252 -0.87 -5.56 -13.42
N ASP A 253 -1.50 -5.09 -14.49
CA ASP A 253 -2.56 -5.82 -15.20
C ASP A 253 -1.96 -6.92 -16.08
N SER A 254 -1.53 -7.97 -15.44
CA SER A 254 -0.83 -9.11 -16.02
C SER A 254 -0.94 -10.33 -15.11
N SER A 255 -0.93 -11.53 -15.67
CA SER A 255 -0.87 -12.79 -14.93
C SER A 255 0.54 -13.37 -14.78
N ASP A 256 1.53 -12.85 -15.54
CA ASP A 256 2.84 -13.48 -15.73
C ASP A 256 4.04 -12.52 -15.49
N GLY A 257 3.90 -11.53 -14.63
CA GLY A 257 5.01 -10.63 -14.30
C GLY A 257 4.57 -9.20 -14.01
N ARG A 258 5.44 -8.43 -13.41
CA ARG A 258 5.17 -7.05 -13.00
C ARG A 258 5.31 -6.10 -14.20
N LYS A 259 4.31 -6.09 -15.04
CA LYS A 259 4.21 -5.28 -16.27
C LYS A 259 2.80 -4.73 -16.44
N ASN A 260 2.63 -3.82 -17.39
CA ASN A 260 1.36 -3.18 -17.69
C ASN A 260 0.72 -2.53 -16.45
N LEU A 261 1.46 -1.65 -15.77
CA LEU A 261 0.88 -0.91 -14.67
C LEU A 261 -0.30 -0.08 -15.21
N THR A 262 -1.47 -0.35 -14.66
CA THR A 262 -2.74 0.20 -15.12
C THR A 262 -3.57 0.66 -13.93
N VAL A 263 -4.27 1.79 -14.06
CA VAL A 263 -5.33 2.18 -13.13
C VAL A 263 -6.67 1.85 -13.78
N LYS A 264 -7.49 1.08 -13.09
CA LYS A 264 -8.88 0.78 -13.46
C LYS A 264 -9.83 1.62 -12.62
N ILE A 265 -10.80 2.24 -13.26
CA ILE A 265 -11.79 3.12 -12.62
C ILE A 265 -13.17 2.49 -12.80
N SER A 266 -13.88 2.28 -11.71
CA SER A 266 -15.17 1.60 -11.69
C SER A 266 -16.10 2.17 -10.62
N ASP A 267 -17.38 2.22 -10.91
CA ASP A 267 -18.47 2.56 -9.98
C ASP A 267 -19.22 1.32 -9.44
N ASN A 268 -18.90 0.15 -9.95
CA ASN A 268 -19.62 -1.10 -9.67
C ASN A 268 -18.69 -2.28 -9.33
N CYS A 269 -17.60 -2.00 -8.62
CA CYS A 269 -16.62 -2.99 -8.18
C CYS A 269 -16.05 -3.84 -9.32
N PHE A 270 -15.69 -3.18 -10.43
CA PHE A 270 -15.00 -3.73 -11.61
C PHE A 270 -15.80 -4.66 -12.51
N ASN A 271 -17.13 -4.77 -12.35
CA ASN A 271 -17.97 -5.42 -13.36
C ASN A 271 -17.83 -4.70 -14.72
N THR A 272 -17.76 -3.36 -14.68
CA THR A 272 -17.36 -2.52 -15.82
C THR A 272 -16.32 -1.50 -15.34
N TYR A 273 -15.43 -1.06 -16.22
CA TYR A 273 -14.35 -0.16 -15.84
C TYR A 273 -13.76 0.59 -17.04
N LYS A 274 -13.15 1.75 -16.74
CA LYS A 274 -12.26 2.48 -17.66
C LYS A 274 -10.81 2.13 -17.31
N ASN A 275 -9.93 2.04 -18.28
CA ASN A 275 -8.49 1.82 -18.09
C ASN A 275 -7.70 3.09 -18.32
N ILE A 276 -6.73 3.34 -17.45
CA ILE A 276 -5.65 4.30 -17.66
C ILE A 276 -4.34 3.52 -17.61
N TYR A 277 -3.68 3.42 -18.74
CA TYR A 277 -2.36 2.81 -18.83
C TYR A 277 -1.31 3.78 -18.32
N VAL A 278 -0.43 3.30 -17.42
CA VAL A 278 0.60 4.12 -16.78
C VAL A 278 2.00 3.77 -17.28
N SER A 279 2.37 2.49 -17.33
CA SER A 279 3.73 2.07 -17.69
C SER A 279 3.82 0.61 -18.10
N ASP A 280 4.69 0.32 -19.11
CA ASP A 280 5.00 -1.07 -19.53
C ASP A 280 5.62 -1.90 -18.42
N ILE A 281 6.43 -1.27 -17.57
CA ILE A 281 7.12 -1.89 -16.44
C ILE A 281 6.55 -1.28 -15.17
N GLY A 282 6.18 -2.11 -14.23
CA GLY A 282 5.66 -1.68 -12.94
C GLY A 282 6.19 -2.54 -11.82
N GLY A 283 5.71 -2.25 -10.65
CA GLY A 283 5.94 -2.97 -9.41
C GLY A 283 4.83 -2.62 -8.45
N TYR A 284 5.16 -2.34 -7.23
CA TYR A 284 4.23 -1.76 -6.27
C TYR A 284 3.86 -0.34 -6.70
N SER A 285 2.63 0.04 -6.44
CA SER A 285 2.13 1.39 -6.73
C SER A 285 1.17 1.84 -5.66
N ASP A 286 1.11 3.16 -5.45
CA ASP A 286 0.07 3.78 -4.65
C ASP A 286 -0.52 4.98 -5.38
N ILE A 287 -1.80 5.26 -5.15
CA ILE A 287 -2.56 6.28 -5.87
C ILE A 287 -3.33 7.18 -4.93
N ALA A 288 -3.44 8.44 -5.29
CA ALA A 288 -4.28 9.42 -4.63
C ALA A 288 -5.06 10.23 -5.67
N ILE A 289 -6.22 10.75 -5.31
CA ILE A 289 -7.05 11.56 -6.19
C ILE A 289 -7.41 12.88 -5.53
N TRP A 290 -7.24 13.97 -6.25
CA TRP A 290 -7.58 15.32 -5.84
C TRP A 290 -8.15 16.11 -7.01
N GLU A 291 -9.35 16.66 -6.84
CA GLU A 291 -10.07 17.30 -7.94
C GLU A 291 -10.18 16.37 -9.17
N ASP A 292 -9.73 16.82 -10.33
CA ASP A 292 -9.69 16.05 -11.57
C ASP A 292 -8.36 15.33 -11.80
N LYS A 293 -7.48 15.25 -10.78
CA LYS A 293 -6.14 14.71 -10.91
C LYS A 293 -5.97 13.43 -10.14
N LEU A 294 -5.51 12.42 -10.85
CA LEU A 294 -5.04 11.15 -10.33
C LEU A 294 -3.51 11.20 -10.24
N PHE A 295 -2.99 11.02 -9.04
CA PHE A 295 -1.56 10.94 -8.76
C PHE A 295 -1.18 9.48 -8.61
N VAL A 296 -0.11 9.07 -9.27
CA VAL A 296 0.38 7.68 -9.26
C VAL A 296 1.85 7.67 -8.86
N LEU A 297 2.18 7.04 -7.75
CA LEU A 297 3.54 6.76 -7.31
C LEU A 297 3.82 5.25 -7.46
N TYR A 298 4.88 4.88 -8.17
CA TYR A 298 5.12 3.48 -8.49
C TYR A 298 6.60 3.11 -8.60
N GLU A 299 6.89 1.84 -8.36
CA GLU A 299 8.19 1.23 -8.55
C GLU A 299 8.46 0.92 -10.01
N LYS A 300 9.69 1.18 -10.43
CA LYS A 300 10.21 0.73 -11.70
C LYS A 300 11.65 0.27 -11.55
N THR A 301 12.00 -0.85 -12.16
CA THR A 301 13.41 -1.26 -12.25
C THR A 301 14.14 -0.39 -13.25
N VAL A 302 15.34 0.08 -12.88
CA VAL A 302 16.19 0.84 -13.79
C VAL A 302 16.80 -0.14 -14.78
N LEU A 303 16.32 -0.08 -15.99
CA LEU A 303 16.90 -0.77 -17.13
C LEU A 303 17.97 0.14 -17.74
N ASN A 304 19.23 -0.03 -17.41
CA ASN A 304 20.29 0.53 -18.21
C ASN A 304 20.21 -0.15 -19.60
N GLU A 305 19.73 0.60 -20.61
CA GLU A 305 19.72 0.25 -22.03
C GLU A 305 19.30 -1.20 -22.36
N ILE A 306 18.03 -1.52 -22.25
CA ILE A 306 17.48 -2.69 -22.94
C ILE A 306 16.91 -2.21 -24.27
N LYS A 307 17.50 -2.70 -25.37
CA LYS A 307 16.90 -2.61 -26.70
C LYS A 307 15.49 -3.18 -26.63
N GLU A 308 14.53 -2.48 -27.20
CA GLU A 308 13.07 -2.66 -27.13
C GLU A 308 12.51 -4.09 -27.35
N ASN A 309 13.34 -5.05 -27.69
CA ASN A 309 12.91 -6.41 -28.06
C ASN A 309 13.32 -7.52 -27.05
N GLN A 310 13.79 -7.19 -25.85
CA GLN A 310 14.18 -8.18 -24.84
C GLN A 310 13.70 -7.79 -23.43
N ILE A 311 12.39 -7.64 -23.24
CA ILE A 311 11.81 -7.53 -21.89
C ILE A 311 11.86 -8.93 -21.26
N LYS A 312 12.91 -9.22 -20.51
CA LYS A 312 12.92 -10.37 -19.61
C LYS A 312 12.07 -10.06 -18.39
N PRO A 313 11.41 -11.08 -17.78
CA PRO A 313 10.72 -10.91 -16.51
C PRO A 313 11.65 -10.28 -15.48
N LEU A 314 11.11 -9.48 -14.61
CA LEU A 314 11.74 -8.69 -13.54
C LEU A 314 13.08 -9.26 -13.10
N ASP A 315 14.14 -8.55 -13.41
CA ASP A 315 15.47 -8.87 -12.89
C ASP A 315 15.55 -8.36 -11.44
N TRP A 316 15.26 -9.23 -10.48
CA TRP A 316 15.31 -8.94 -9.04
C TRP A 316 16.65 -8.43 -8.56
N PHE A 317 17.67 -8.48 -9.39
CA PHE A 317 19.02 -7.99 -9.09
C PHE A 317 19.23 -6.52 -9.49
N LYS A 318 18.25 -5.86 -10.11
CA LYS A 318 18.35 -4.44 -10.49
C LYS A 318 17.74 -3.53 -9.44
N PRO A 319 18.32 -2.34 -9.21
CA PRO A 319 17.74 -1.35 -8.28
C PRO A 319 16.33 -0.95 -8.69
N PHE A 320 15.48 -0.73 -7.70
CA PHE A 320 14.18 -0.10 -7.87
C PHE A 320 14.28 1.38 -7.59
N GLU A 321 13.66 2.16 -8.43
CA GLU A 321 13.48 3.60 -8.29
C GLU A 321 11.98 3.92 -8.25
N LEU A 322 11.62 5.09 -7.75
CA LEU A 322 10.23 5.54 -7.73
C LEU A 322 9.96 6.59 -8.79
N PHE A 323 8.84 6.41 -9.46
CA PHE A 323 8.30 7.29 -10.48
C PHE A 323 6.97 7.87 -10.00
N PHE A 324 6.71 9.09 -10.41
CA PHE A 324 5.49 9.82 -10.07
C PHE A 324 4.89 10.43 -11.32
N ASP A 325 3.62 10.18 -11.56
CA ASP A 325 2.86 10.71 -12.67
C ASP A 325 1.56 11.37 -12.18
N VAL A 326 1.16 12.41 -12.90
CA VAL A 326 -0.09 13.13 -12.71
C VAL A 326 -0.94 12.96 -13.97
N ILE A 327 -2.15 12.49 -13.80
CA ILE A 327 -3.06 12.17 -14.90
C ILE A 327 -4.36 12.93 -14.66
N THR A 328 -4.81 13.70 -15.65
CA THR A 328 -6.14 14.33 -15.60
C THR A 328 -7.19 13.27 -15.90
N VAL A 329 -8.14 13.11 -15.00
CA VAL A 329 -9.28 12.20 -15.16
C VAL A 329 -10.46 13.07 -15.56
N SER A 330 -10.74 13.14 -16.87
CA SER A 330 -11.98 13.76 -17.36
C SER A 330 -13.16 12.82 -17.14
N ASP A 331 -14.30 13.40 -16.77
CA ASP A 331 -15.59 12.74 -16.58
C ASP A 331 -16.02 11.84 -17.75
#